data_1051fe174c76b8d0c0d05064e87d65bb
#
_entry.id   1051fe174c76b8d0c0d05064e87d65bb
#
_cell.length_a   1.000
_cell.length_b   1.000
_cell.length_c   1.000
_cell.angle_alpha   90.00
_cell.angle_beta   90.00
_cell.angle_gamma   90.00
#
_symmetry.space_group_name_H-M   'P 1'
#
loop_
_entity.id
_entity.type
_entity.pdbx_description
1 polymer ?
#
loop_
_entity_poly.entity_id
_entity_poly.type
_entity_poly.pdbx_seq_one_letter_code
_entity_poly.pdbx_strand_id
1 'polypeptide(L)'
;MKPLGGSARSRTAGRRRRATGAGGITLAVLLTAASLPMLVAQPRSAEAETTPGEKAPACAPWDRECRVNRYLDRIRDRPEKLDDFLRGMPKGGDLHNHLSGSVSTESLIRYAAEDGRCIDAETMQSSLAPCTEGQRPASDAMSDPKFRERVIETWSMAGFEPGGEESGHDHFFATFGKFWAATEGRDGDMLAEVAGDLAEQNQFYLETLLSRQSEARGKLVERVGFDPSSERDFRRLRTTLLREGMAEVERAARRATDRDFARYRELLNCGTPSARPGCDVEIRLDYQVARANSPASVFTQLLLGFELAQSDPRFVGVNMVQPEDHEISLRDYTLHMRMIDYLSGQYPGVSVTLHAGELVPGLVKPEELTYHIDQAVRIAGADRIGHGIDLVHEDDWRALADHMAARDIAVEVPLTSNCQILRVCGPEEHPLPEYMAHDVPFALATDDPGVSRSDITAQYQRAATDFGLSYSQLKASARTSLEQAFVQGESLWAAPESRRMKPACASDTPGFGEPDAACAELLSNSAKARSQWRQEAAFQAFETYYAYK
;
A
#
# COMPACT_ATOMS: atom_id res chain seq x y z
N MET A 1 19.50 -0.83 66.82
CA MET A 1 20.25 0.31 67.33
C MET A 1 20.06 1.49 66.38
N LYS A 2 19.26 2.43 66.77
CA LYS A 2 19.29 3.85 66.37
C LYS A 2 20.40 4.53 67.24
N PRO A 3 20.83 5.79 67.05
CA PRO A 3 20.11 6.88 66.37
C PRO A 3 21.00 7.99 65.70
N LEU A 4 20.28 9.00 65.16
CA LEU A 4 20.45 10.46 65.17
C LEU A 4 21.52 11.08 64.24
N GLY A 5 21.34 12.19 63.63
CA GLY A 5 20.46 13.34 63.55
C GLY A 5 21.09 14.27 62.53
N GLY A 6 20.51 15.21 61.96
CA GLY A 6 19.71 16.29 62.26
C GLY A 6 20.06 17.46 61.37
N SER A 7 19.01 18.15 60.89
CA SER A 7 18.80 19.63 61.03
C SER A 7 19.67 20.55 60.13
N ALA A 8 19.25 21.65 59.54
CA ALA A 8 18.03 22.44 59.52
C ALA A 8 18.23 23.62 58.54
N ARG A 9 17.10 24.05 57.91
CA ARG A 9 16.67 25.44 57.67
C ARG A 9 17.66 26.51 57.16
N SER A 10 17.30 27.27 56.12
CA SER A 10 16.55 28.52 56.36
C SER A 10 16.10 29.21 55.08
N ARG A 11 14.94 29.79 55.21
CA ARG A 11 14.25 30.75 54.34
C ARG A 11 14.99 32.06 54.26
N THR A 12 14.83 32.81 53.16
CA THR A 12 14.40 34.24 53.30
C THR A 12 13.80 34.76 52.01
N ALA A 13 12.73 35.49 52.20
CA ALA A 13 11.92 36.24 51.28
C ALA A 13 12.34 37.73 51.26
N GLY A 14 11.87 38.45 50.28
CA GLY A 14 11.80 39.92 50.30
C GLY A 14 12.22 40.52 48.95
N ARG A 15 11.62 41.46 48.32
CA ARG A 15 10.54 42.41 48.59
C ARG A 15 10.41 43.31 47.39
N ARG A 16 9.22 43.70 47.08
CA ARG A 16 8.81 44.70 46.07
C ARG A 16 9.51 46.03 46.26
N ARG A 17 9.73 46.81 45.19
CA ARG A 17 9.52 48.26 45.17
C ARG A 17 8.99 48.75 43.82
N ARG A 18 7.91 49.50 43.89
CA ARG A 18 7.39 50.45 42.89
C ARG A 18 8.19 51.74 42.95
N ALA A 19 8.33 52.42 41.83
CA ALA A 19 8.51 53.87 41.80
C ALA A 19 7.85 54.46 40.55
N THR A 20 7.06 55.44 40.79
CA THR A 20 6.30 56.34 39.93
C THR A 20 7.14 57.53 39.50
N GLY A 21 6.80 58.13 38.32
CA GLY A 21 7.24 59.49 37.98
C GLY A 21 7.08 59.86 36.50
N ALA A 22 5.97 60.47 36.20
CA ALA A 22 5.67 61.72 35.51
C ALA A 22 6.46 62.16 34.25
N GLY A 23 5.77 62.32 33.12
CA GLY A 23 5.41 63.64 32.57
C GLY A 23 6.26 64.08 31.35
N GLY A 24 5.65 64.17 30.21
CA GLY A 24 6.19 64.82 29.04
C GLY A 24 5.26 64.74 27.81
N ILE A 25 4.44 65.76 27.62
CA ILE A 25 3.57 65.93 26.47
C ILE A 25 4.40 66.44 25.31
N THR A 26 4.43 65.76 24.20
CA THR A 26 4.87 66.34 22.92
C THR A 26 3.90 65.89 21.84
N LEU A 27 3.28 66.90 21.24
CA LEU A 27 2.33 66.88 20.14
C LEU A 27 3.07 66.43 18.86
N ALA A 28 2.67 65.38 18.23
CA ALA A 28 3.13 65.00 16.89
C ALA A 28 1.94 64.62 16.01
N VAL A 29 1.91 65.29 14.89
CA VAL A 29 0.90 65.31 13.84
C VAL A 29 0.64 63.91 13.27
N LEU A 30 -0.64 63.53 13.20
CA LEU A 30 -1.14 62.35 12.49
C LEU A 30 -1.00 62.56 10.96
N LEU A 31 -0.15 61.77 10.33
CA LEU A 31 -0.22 61.43 8.91
C LEU A 31 -0.71 60.02 8.82
N THR A 32 -1.98 59.83 8.52
CA THR A 32 -2.58 58.53 8.21
C THR A 32 -2.16 58.09 6.82
N ALA A 33 -1.18 57.19 6.75
CA ALA A 33 -0.95 56.40 5.56
C ALA A 33 -1.81 55.12 5.68
N ALA A 34 -2.87 55.07 4.88
CA ALA A 34 -3.68 53.85 4.72
C ALA A 34 -2.87 52.83 3.90
N SER A 35 -2.27 51.87 4.56
CA SER A 35 -1.73 50.66 3.91
C SER A 35 -2.87 49.67 3.67
N LEU A 36 -3.35 49.57 2.44
CA LEU A 36 -4.14 48.45 1.98
C LEU A 36 -3.25 47.20 2.00
N PRO A 37 -3.70 46.08 2.57
CA PRO A 37 -3.04 44.81 2.35
C PRO A 37 -3.26 44.39 0.89
N MET A 38 -2.19 44.29 0.11
CA MET A 38 -2.21 43.53 -1.14
C MET A 38 -2.48 42.06 -0.78
N LEU A 39 -3.71 41.60 -1.00
CA LEU A 39 -4.00 40.21 -1.18
C LEU A 39 -3.26 39.74 -2.45
N VAL A 40 -2.17 39.05 -2.30
CA VAL A 40 -1.61 38.23 -3.37
C VAL A 40 -2.56 37.05 -3.52
N ALA A 41 -3.49 37.15 -4.45
CA ALA A 41 -4.30 36.03 -4.89
C ALA A 41 -3.35 35.06 -5.61
N GLN A 42 -3.09 33.92 -4.97
CA GLN A 42 -2.54 32.76 -5.69
C GLN A 42 -3.56 32.35 -6.76
N PRO A 43 -3.13 32.05 -7.99
CA PRO A 43 -4.05 31.53 -8.98
C PRO A 43 -4.47 30.12 -8.55
N ARG A 44 -5.68 29.98 -8.01
CA ARG A 44 -6.40 28.72 -8.04
C ARG A 44 -6.54 28.35 -9.51
N SER A 45 -6.04 27.17 -9.89
CA SER A 45 -6.40 26.53 -11.15
C SER A 45 -7.92 26.32 -11.13
N ALA A 46 -8.65 27.28 -11.72
CA ALA A 46 -10.07 27.10 -11.99
C ALA A 46 -10.16 25.99 -13.05
N GLU A 47 -10.57 24.80 -12.65
CA GLU A 47 -11.18 23.88 -13.59
C GLU A 47 -12.41 24.60 -14.17
N ALA A 48 -12.34 24.91 -15.45
CA ALA A 48 -13.44 25.53 -16.16
C ALA A 48 -14.59 24.52 -16.23
N GLU A 49 -15.67 24.77 -15.48
CA GLU A 49 -16.95 24.10 -15.72
C GLU A 49 -17.32 24.34 -17.19
N THR A 50 -17.15 23.32 -18.02
CA THR A 50 -17.54 23.37 -19.42
C THR A 50 -19.05 23.33 -19.51
N THR A 51 -19.66 24.40 -19.96
CA THR A 51 -21.09 24.45 -20.36
C THR A 51 -21.37 23.34 -21.40
N PRO A 52 -22.51 22.63 -21.31
CA PRO A 52 -22.87 21.61 -22.29
C PRO A 52 -22.97 22.23 -23.69
N GLY A 53 -22.03 21.91 -24.56
CA GLY A 53 -22.00 22.38 -25.95
C GLY A 53 -20.70 23.05 -26.41
N GLU A 54 -19.79 23.40 -25.51
CA GLU A 54 -18.49 23.96 -25.87
C GLU A 54 -17.52 22.85 -26.29
N LYS A 55 -17.04 22.91 -27.54
CA LYS A 55 -16.03 21.93 -28.00
C LYS A 55 -14.75 22.16 -27.21
N ALA A 56 -14.28 21.13 -26.53
CA ALA A 56 -13.01 21.17 -25.84
C ALA A 56 -11.90 21.80 -26.71
N PRO A 57 -11.06 22.68 -26.17
CA PRO A 57 -10.03 23.39 -26.93
C PRO A 57 -9.13 22.43 -27.69
N ALA A 58 -8.73 22.77 -28.92
CA ALA A 58 -7.93 21.88 -29.76
C ALA A 58 -6.56 21.61 -29.13
N CYS A 59 -6.14 20.34 -29.05
CA CYS A 59 -4.79 20.01 -28.58
C CYS A 59 -3.73 20.65 -29.48
N ALA A 60 -2.65 21.15 -28.87
CA ALA A 60 -1.50 21.62 -29.65
C ALA A 60 -0.92 20.44 -30.48
N PRO A 61 -0.34 20.69 -31.67
CA PRO A 61 0.19 19.63 -32.54
C PRO A 61 1.24 18.74 -31.87
N TRP A 62 1.98 19.26 -30.91
CA TRP A 62 3.02 18.57 -30.15
C TRP A 62 2.54 17.92 -28.85
N ASP A 63 1.30 18.21 -28.41
CA ASP A 63 0.74 17.72 -27.15
C ASP A 63 0.11 16.34 -27.35
N ARG A 64 0.93 15.30 -27.20
CA ARG A 64 0.49 13.91 -27.34
C ARG A 64 -0.42 13.50 -26.19
N GLU A 65 -0.13 13.94 -24.97
CA GLU A 65 -0.94 13.60 -23.79
C GLU A 65 -2.37 14.10 -23.92
N CYS A 66 -2.57 15.35 -24.35
CA CYS A 66 -3.89 15.90 -24.67
C CYS A 66 -4.63 15.06 -25.72
N ARG A 67 -3.95 14.55 -26.75
CA ARG A 67 -4.56 13.72 -27.78
C ARG A 67 -4.95 12.35 -27.25
N VAL A 68 -4.12 11.74 -26.40
CA VAL A 68 -4.41 10.46 -25.76
C VAL A 68 -5.57 10.61 -24.78
N ASN A 69 -5.68 11.72 -24.03
CA ASN A 69 -6.87 12.05 -23.23
C ASN A 69 -8.14 11.99 -24.10
N ARG A 70 -8.14 12.69 -25.23
CA ARG A 70 -9.29 12.69 -26.15
C ARG A 70 -9.56 11.31 -26.75
N TYR A 71 -8.53 10.51 -26.96
CA TYR A 71 -8.73 9.14 -27.41
C TYR A 71 -9.45 8.32 -26.35
N LEU A 72 -9.01 8.40 -25.09
CA LEU A 72 -9.67 7.75 -23.96
C LEU A 72 -11.14 8.18 -23.85
N ASP A 73 -11.44 9.48 -23.93
CA ASP A 73 -12.82 9.98 -23.88
C ASP A 73 -13.72 9.39 -24.97
N ARG A 74 -13.17 9.17 -26.19
CA ARG A 74 -13.93 8.55 -27.30
C ARG A 74 -14.19 7.06 -27.14
N ILE A 75 -13.37 6.37 -26.35
CA ILE A 75 -13.47 4.91 -26.19
C ILE A 75 -13.99 4.49 -24.81
N ARG A 76 -14.20 5.45 -23.88
CA ARG A 76 -14.63 5.20 -22.50
C ARG A 76 -15.85 4.26 -22.40
N ASP A 77 -16.83 4.45 -23.27
CA ASP A 77 -18.05 3.64 -23.36
C ASP A 77 -17.93 2.44 -24.33
N ARG A 78 -16.69 2.02 -24.66
CA ARG A 78 -16.41 0.92 -25.58
C ARG A 78 -15.53 -0.12 -24.90
N PRO A 79 -16.12 -1.10 -24.17
CA PRO A 79 -15.38 -1.98 -23.25
C PRO A 79 -14.15 -2.65 -23.87
N GLU A 80 -14.28 -3.28 -25.05
CA GLU A 80 -13.14 -3.97 -25.70
C GLU A 80 -11.99 -3.01 -26.04
N LYS A 81 -12.31 -1.79 -26.54
CA LYS A 81 -11.28 -0.81 -26.89
C LYS A 81 -10.66 -0.16 -25.67
N LEU A 82 -11.44 0.00 -24.61
CA LEU A 82 -10.97 0.52 -23.33
C LEU A 82 -10.04 -0.51 -22.68
N ASP A 83 -10.40 -1.79 -22.69
CA ASP A 83 -9.53 -2.86 -22.17
C ASP A 83 -8.19 -2.92 -22.93
N ASP A 84 -8.23 -2.97 -24.26
CA ASP A 84 -7.01 -2.95 -25.09
C ASP A 84 -6.12 -1.73 -24.80
N PHE A 85 -6.74 -0.56 -24.65
CA PHE A 85 -6.02 0.68 -24.33
C PHE A 85 -5.38 0.63 -22.96
N LEU A 86 -6.17 0.27 -21.93
CA LEU A 86 -5.69 0.24 -20.55
C LEU A 86 -4.71 -0.90 -20.30
N ARG A 87 -4.90 -2.06 -20.95
CA ARG A 87 -3.93 -3.17 -20.87
C ARG A 87 -2.57 -2.78 -21.45
N GLY A 88 -2.58 -2.03 -22.55
CA GLY A 88 -1.36 -1.49 -23.16
C GLY A 88 -0.73 -0.32 -22.42
N MET A 89 -1.46 0.38 -21.53
CA MET A 89 -0.97 1.53 -20.79
C MET A 89 0.08 1.11 -19.74
N PRO A 90 1.24 1.82 -19.64
CA PRO A 90 2.18 1.61 -18.53
C PRO A 90 1.57 1.99 -17.18
N LYS A 91 1.64 1.08 -16.19
CA LYS A 91 0.95 1.23 -14.89
C LYS A 91 1.88 1.31 -13.68
N GLY A 92 3.19 1.46 -13.92
CA GLY A 92 4.16 1.62 -12.84
C GLY A 92 4.34 0.37 -12.00
N GLY A 93 3.96 0.42 -10.75
CA GLY A 93 4.01 -0.69 -9.81
C GLY A 93 2.68 -0.94 -9.12
N ASP A 94 2.59 -2.10 -8.47
CA ASP A 94 1.56 -2.39 -7.48
C ASP A 94 2.20 -2.32 -6.10
N LEU A 95 1.68 -1.45 -5.24
CA LEU A 95 2.22 -1.17 -3.91
C LEU A 95 1.40 -1.78 -2.78
N HIS A 96 0.24 -2.37 -3.11
CA HIS A 96 -0.65 -3.00 -2.14
C HIS A 96 -1.19 -4.30 -2.74
N ASN A 97 -0.51 -5.39 -2.39
CA ASN A 97 -0.74 -6.70 -2.97
C ASN A 97 -0.42 -7.78 -1.95
N HIS A 98 -1.32 -8.73 -1.75
CA HIS A 98 -1.09 -9.87 -0.85
C HIS A 98 -0.74 -11.11 -1.69
N LEU A 99 0.46 -11.65 -1.53
CA LEU A 99 0.95 -12.73 -2.37
C LEU A 99 -0.01 -13.93 -2.45
N SER A 100 -0.55 -14.37 -1.32
CA SER A 100 -1.45 -15.53 -1.27
C SER A 100 -2.83 -15.28 -1.88
N GLY A 101 -3.30 -14.02 -1.85
CA GLY A 101 -4.58 -13.61 -2.43
C GLY A 101 -4.46 -13.16 -3.88
N SER A 102 -3.22 -13.04 -4.40
CA SER A 102 -2.98 -12.57 -5.77
C SER A 102 -3.04 -13.67 -6.82
N VAL A 103 -2.81 -14.91 -6.40
CA VAL A 103 -2.77 -16.06 -7.30
C VAL A 103 -4.17 -16.50 -7.69
N SER A 104 -4.35 -16.88 -8.95
CA SER A 104 -5.63 -17.39 -9.43
C SER A 104 -6.09 -18.60 -8.63
N THR A 105 -7.40 -18.69 -8.36
CA THR A 105 -7.97 -19.85 -7.65
C THR A 105 -7.70 -21.14 -8.40
N GLU A 106 -7.64 -21.09 -9.73
CA GLU A 106 -7.29 -22.21 -10.59
C GLU A 106 -5.86 -22.72 -10.32
N SER A 107 -4.92 -21.82 -10.09
CA SER A 107 -3.55 -22.18 -9.69
C SER A 107 -3.49 -22.71 -8.27
N LEU A 108 -4.24 -22.14 -7.34
CA LEU A 108 -4.36 -22.68 -5.97
C LEU A 108 -4.89 -24.12 -5.97
N ILE A 109 -5.92 -24.41 -6.77
CA ILE A 109 -6.43 -25.80 -6.95
C ILE A 109 -5.34 -26.71 -7.52
N ARG A 110 -4.59 -26.25 -8.50
CA ARG A 110 -3.48 -27.02 -9.09
C ARG A 110 -2.38 -27.28 -8.06
N TYR A 111 -1.97 -26.28 -7.28
CA TYR A 111 -0.98 -26.45 -6.20
C TYR A 111 -1.46 -27.45 -5.16
N ALA A 112 -2.72 -27.33 -4.71
CA ALA A 112 -3.31 -28.28 -3.77
C ALA A 112 -3.32 -29.71 -4.32
N ALA A 113 -3.64 -29.88 -5.61
CA ALA A 113 -3.63 -31.20 -6.26
C ALA A 113 -2.22 -31.79 -6.38
N GLU A 114 -1.23 -31.00 -6.79
CA GLU A 114 0.18 -31.39 -6.90
C GLU A 114 0.76 -31.83 -5.56
N ASP A 115 0.39 -31.14 -4.47
CA ASP A 115 0.86 -31.44 -3.11
C ASP A 115 0.03 -32.49 -2.38
N GLY A 116 -0.96 -33.08 -3.05
CA GLY A 116 -1.83 -34.10 -2.46
C GLY A 116 -2.69 -33.59 -1.31
N ARG A 117 -3.02 -32.30 -1.31
CA ARG A 117 -3.88 -31.68 -0.30
C ARG A 117 -5.31 -32.22 -0.39
N CYS A 118 -6.06 -31.99 0.68
CA CYS A 118 -7.44 -32.40 0.79
C CYS A 118 -8.36 -31.20 0.82
N ILE A 119 -9.59 -31.35 0.33
CA ILE A 119 -10.64 -30.31 0.38
C ILE A 119 -11.86 -30.95 1.03
N ASP A 120 -12.36 -30.34 2.08
CA ASP A 120 -13.59 -30.74 2.75
C ASP A 120 -14.78 -30.58 1.79
N ALA A 121 -15.58 -31.65 1.63
CA ALA A 121 -16.63 -31.70 0.60
C ALA A 121 -17.86 -30.81 0.91
N GLU A 122 -18.01 -30.35 2.15
CA GLU A 122 -19.10 -29.47 2.59
C GLU A 122 -18.65 -28.01 2.68
N THR A 123 -17.56 -27.76 3.40
CA THR A 123 -17.06 -26.40 3.69
C THR A 123 -16.09 -25.86 2.64
N MET A 124 -15.61 -26.68 1.72
CA MET A 124 -14.57 -26.37 0.73
C MET A 124 -13.24 -25.94 1.37
N GLN A 125 -13.01 -26.18 2.65
CA GLN A 125 -11.75 -25.84 3.31
C GLN A 125 -10.64 -26.81 2.93
N SER A 126 -9.48 -26.26 2.51
CA SER A 126 -8.29 -27.07 2.24
C SER A 126 -7.60 -27.53 3.53
N SER A 127 -6.94 -28.68 3.48
CA SER A 127 -6.15 -29.23 4.58
C SER A 127 -4.95 -30.03 4.08
N LEU A 128 -4.01 -30.31 5.00
CA LEU A 128 -2.85 -31.15 4.70
C LEU A 128 -3.25 -32.62 4.58
N ALA A 129 -2.49 -33.37 3.77
CA ALA A 129 -2.64 -34.82 3.68
C ALA A 129 -2.29 -35.52 5.03
N PRO A 130 -2.87 -36.72 5.30
CA PRO A 130 -3.81 -37.50 4.50
C PRO A 130 -5.26 -36.99 4.64
N CYS A 131 -6.08 -37.25 3.61
CA CYS A 131 -7.50 -36.92 3.66
C CYS A 131 -8.24 -37.79 4.66
N THR A 132 -9.13 -37.18 5.43
CA THR A 132 -10.02 -37.83 6.39
C THR A 132 -11.42 -38.02 5.84
N GLU A 133 -12.31 -38.68 6.60
CA GLU A 133 -13.72 -38.83 6.23
C GLU A 133 -14.38 -37.46 5.97
N GLY A 134 -15.16 -37.34 4.89
CA GLY A 134 -15.77 -36.10 4.46
C GLY A 134 -14.88 -35.25 3.56
N GLN A 135 -13.58 -35.53 3.46
CA GLN A 135 -12.65 -34.80 2.59
C GLN A 135 -12.42 -35.56 1.27
N ARG A 136 -12.19 -34.78 0.22
CA ARG A 136 -11.81 -35.26 -1.10
C ARG A 136 -10.36 -34.83 -1.42
N PRO A 137 -9.59 -35.67 -2.15
CA PRO A 137 -8.32 -35.19 -2.73
C PRO A 137 -8.55 -33.96 -3.59
N ALA A 138 -7.67 -32.96 -3.47
CA ALA A 138 -7.76 -31.75 -4.28
C ALA A 138 -7.66 -32.03 -5.79
N SER A 139 -7.00 -33.14 -6.18
CA SER A 139 -6.95 -33.62 -7.57
C SER A 139 -8.33 -33.90 -8.18
N ASP A 140 -9.35 -34.17 -7.36
CA ASP A 140 -10.72 -34.38 -7.86
C ASP A 140 -11.26 -33.08 -8.52
N ALA A 141 -10.90 -31.89 -8.02
CA ALA A 141 -11.28 -30.63 -8.62
C ALA A 141 -10.65 -30.40 -10.01
N MET A 142 -9.60 -31.16 -10.37
CA MET A 142 -9.03 -31.13 -11.73
C MET A 142 -9.87 -31.90 -12.74
N SER A 143 -10.67 -32.86 -12.30
CA SER A 143 -11.44 -33.77 -13.16
C SER A 143 -12.96 -33.68 -12.99
N ASP A 144 -13.45 -33.13 -11.87
CA ASP A 144 -14.88 -32.92 -11.58
C ASP A 144 -15.23 -31.42 -11.71
N PRO A 145 -15.85 -30.98 -12.83
CA PRO A 145 -16.15 -29.57 -13.04
C PRO A 145 -17.07 -28.95 -11.98
N LYS A 146 -18.04 -29.71 -11.46
CA LYS A 146 -18.96 -29.20 -10.43
C LYS A 146 -18.26 -29.00 -9.08
N PHE A 147 -17.35 -29.89 -8.76
CA PHE A 147 -16.56 -29.72 -7.54
C PHE A 147 -15.60 -28.54 -7.68
N ARG A 148 -14.94 -28.44 -8.85
CA ARG A 148 -14.06 -27.30 -9.17
C ARG A 148 -14.79 -25.95 -9.08
N GLU A 149 -15.99 -25.83 -9.64
CA GLU A 149 -16.81 -24.61 -9.60
C GLU A 149 -17.10 -24.19 -8.17
N ARG A 150 -17.55 -25.13 -7.31
CA ARG A 150 -17.77 -24.86 -5.89
C ARG A 150 -16.52 -24.43 -5.14
N VAL A 151 -15.37 -25.00 -5.46
CA VAL A 151 -14.09 -24.57 -4.87
C VAL A 151 -13.75 -23.15 -5.31
N ILE A 152 -13.91 -22.82 -6.61
CA ILE A 152 -13.65 -21.48 -7.14
C ILE A 152 -14.56 -20.44 -6.47
N GLU A 153 -15.86 -20.71 -6.39
CA GLU A 153 -16.83 -19.81 -5.74
C GLU A 153 -16.51 -19.59 -4.25
N THR A 154 -16.03 -20.62 -3.56
CA THR A 154 -15.72 -20.54 -2.12
C THR A 154 -14.34 -19.93 -1.82
N TRP A 155 -13.38 -20.07 -2.74
CA TRP A 155 -12.02 -19.55 -2.57
C TRP A 155 -11.80 -18.18 -3.20
N SER A 156 -12.84 -17.60 -3.80
CA SER A 156 -12.78 -16.28 -4.42
C SER A 156 -14.16 -15.60 -4.43
N MET A 157 -14.21 -14.37 -4.92
CA MET A 157 -15.44 -13.62 -5.14
C MET A 157 -16.17 -14.03 -6.45
N ALA A 158 -15.79 -15.14 -7.08
CA ALA A 158 -16.47 -15.65 -8.26
C ALA A 158 -17.92 -16.01 -7.95
N GLY A 159 -18.87 -15.45 -8.70
CA GLY A 159 -20.30 -15.73 -8.49
C GLY A 159 -20.91 -15.11 -7.23
N PHE A 160 -20.15 -14.34 -6.45
CA PHE A 160 -20.69 -13.66 -5.28
C PHE A 160 -21.68 -12.56 -5.70
N GLU A 161 -22.92 -12.69 -5.21
CA GLU A 161 -24.02 -11.73 -5.48
C GLU A 161 -24.28 -10.87 -4.23
N PRO A 162 -24.08 -9.55 -4.32
CA PRO A 162 -24.38 -8.65 -3.21
C PRO A 162 -25.86 -8.67 -2.81
N GLY A 163 -26.14 -8.80 -1.51
CA GLY A 163 -27.52 -8.72 -0.98
C GLY A 163 -28.09 -10.06 -0.52
N GLY A 164 -27.28 -11.12 -0.50
CA GLY A 164 -27.57 -12.39 0.18
C GLY A 164 -27.48 -12.28 1.71
N GLU A 165 -27.54 -13.43 2.40
CA GLU A 165 -27.37 -13.51 3.85
C GLU A 165 -25.92 -13.23 4.28
N GLU A 166 -24.94 -13.59 3.44
CA GLU A 166 -23.52 -13.35 3.66
C GLU A 166 -23.11 -12.00 3.08
N SER A 167 -22.33 -11.22 3.84
CA SER A 167 -21.78 -9.97 3.36
C SER A 167 -20.56 -10.20 2.44
N GLY A 168 -20.25 -9.25 1.55
CA GLY A 168 -19.03 -9.29 0.76
C GLY A 168 -17.78 -9.32 1.64
N HIS A 169 -17.79 -8.57 2.75
CA HIS A 169 -16.78 -8.58 3.78
C HIS A 169 -16.54 -9.99 4.35
N ASP A 170 -17.59 -10.64 4.84
CA ASP A 170 -17.45 -11.96 5.48
C ASP A 170 -17.00 -13.03 4.48
N HIS A 171 -17.56 -13.02 3.27
CA HIS A 171 -17.17 -13.94 2.21
C HIS A 171 -15.71 -13.75 1.82
N PHE A 172 -15.28 -12.51 1.56
CA PHE A 172 -13.91 -12.19 1.16
C PHE A 172 -12.90 -12.68 2.19
N PHE A 173 -13.04 -12.29 3.44
CA PHE A 173 -12.10 -12.69 4.49
C PHE A 173 -12.15 -14.18 4.82
N ALA A 174 -13.29 -14.86 4.65
CA ALA A 174 -13.39 -16.31 4.84
C ALA A 174 -12.58 -17.11 3.81
N THR A 175 -12.35 -16.57 2.60
CA THR A 175 -11.60 -17.29 1.53
C THR A 175 -10.21 -17.72 1.98
N PHE A 176 -9.49 -16.86 2.71
CA PHE A 176 -8.13 -17.13 3.18
C PHE A 176 -8.04 -18.37 4.08
N GLY A 177 -9.04 -18.55 4.96
CA GLY A 177 -9.17 -19.76 5.78
C GLY A 177 -9.50 -21.01 4.97
N LYS A 178 -10.11 -20.85 3.79
CA LYS A 178 -10.47 -21.96 2.91
C LYS A 178 -9.28 -22.51 2.13
N PHE A 179 -8.46 -21.65 1.54
CA PHE A 179 -7.38 -22.08 0.64
C PHE A 179 -5.98 -22.16 1.29
N TRP A 180 -5.82 -21.84 2.58
CA TRP A 180 -4.50 -21.70 3.22
C TRP A 180 -3.54 -22.88 2.98
N ALA A 181 -4.04 -24.13 2.99
CA ALA A 181 -3.21 -25.31 2.79
C ALA A 181 -2.69 -25.44 1.35
N ALA A 182 -3.35 -24.80 0.38
CA ALA A 182 -2.91 -24.75 -1.01
C ALA A 182 -1.70 -23.81 -1.23
N THR A 183 -1.52 -22.81 -0.35
CA THR A 183 -0.43 -21.84 -0.47
C THR A 183 0.84 -22.27 0.26
N GLU A 184 0.74 -23.26 1.18
CA GLU A 184 1.86 -23.62 2.04
C GLU A 184 3.04 -24.20 1.25
N GLY A 185 4.18 -23.51 1.32
CA GLY A 185 5.41 -23.88 0.62
C GLY A 185 5.44 -23.50 -0.87
N ARG A 186 4.48 -22.70 -1.34
CA ARG A 186 4.33 -22.29 -2.75
C ARG A 186 4.70 -20.85 -3.04
N ASP A 187 5.33 -20.13 -2.09
CA ASP A 187 5.64 -18.70 -2.26
C ASP A 187 6.42 -18.42 -3.54
N GLY A 188 7.39 -19.26 -3.90
CA GLY A 188 8.16 -19.09 -5.15
C GLY A 188 7.35 -19.35 -6.42
N ASP A 189 6.40 -20.30 -6.38
CA ASP A 189 5.46 -20.56 -7.49
C ASP A 189 4.47 -19.38 -7.65
N MET A 190 3.96 -18.86 -6.54
CA MET A 190 3.08 -17.69 -6.50
C MET A 190 3.78 -16.43 -7.02
N LEU A 191 5.02 -16.16 -6.58
CA LEU A 191 5.82 -15.04 -7.10
C LEU A 191 6.02 -15.12 -8.62
N ALA A 192 6.20 -16.33 -9.18
CA ALA A 192 6.37 -16.51 -10.61
C ALA A 192 5.10 -16.20 -11.40
N GLU A 193 3.93 -16.60 -10.88
CA GLU A 193 2.63 -16.29 -11.50
C GLU A 193 2.39 -14.79 -11.47
N VAL A 194 2.45 -14.18 -10.28
CA VAL A 194 2.18 -12.75 -10.10
C VAL A 194 3.13 -11.88 -10.93
N ALA A 195 4.43 -12.21 -10.98
CA ALA A 195 5.39 -11.47 -11.81
C ALA A 195 5.06 -11.58 -13.32
N GLY A 196 4.56 -12.74 -13.77
CA GLY A 196 4.10 -12.93 -15.14
C GLY A 196 2.90 -12.04 -15.46
N ASP A 197 1.90 -12.05 -14.59
CA ASP A 197 0.66 -11.28 -14.74
C ASP A 197 0.93 -9.76 -14.75
N LEU A 198 1.81 -9.27 -13.87
CA LEU A 198 2.22 -7.87 -13.85
C LEU A 198 2.89 -7.45 -15.17
N ALA A 199 3.81 -8.28 -15.67
CA ALA A 199 4.51 -7.99 -16.92
C ALA A 199 3.56 -7.93 -18.13
N GLU A 200 2.55 -8.82 -18.19
CA GLU A 200 1.53 -8.83 -19.24
C GLU A 200 0.65 -7.58 -19.21
N GLN A 201 0.59 -6.88 -18.06
CA GLN A 201 -0.20 -5.67 -17.86
C GLN A 201 0.64 -4.38 -17.84
N ASN A 202 1.90 -4.43 -18.30
CA ASN A 202 2.84 -3.30 -18.33
C ASN A 202 3.09 -2.67 -16.94
N GLN A 203 3.22 -3.50 -15.92
CA GLN A 203 3.78 -3.11 -14.63
C GLN A 203 5.27 -3.47 -14.56
N PHE A 204 6.04 -2.69 -13.81
CA PHE A 204 7.50 -2.81 -13.73
C PHE A 204 8.00 -3.16 -12.34
N TYR A 205 7.12 -3.03 -11.32
CA TYR A 205 7.47 -3.11 -9.92
C TYR A 205 6.32 -3.72 -9.10
N LEU A 206 6.68 -4.45 -8.06
CA LEU A 206 5.74 -5.06 -7.12
C LEU A 206 6.27 -4.91 -5.70
N GLU A 207 5.45 -4.40 -4.79
CA GLU A 207 5.54 -4.63 -3.36
C GLU A 207 4.44 -5.60 -2.96
N THR A 208 4.80 -6.80 -2.48
CA THR A 208 3.80 -7.80 -2.07
C THR A 208 3.98 -8.18 -0.61
N LEU A 209 2.85 -8.30 0.08
CA LEU A 209 2.80 -8.62 1.51
C LEU A 209 2.99 -10.13 1.73
N LEU A 210 3.85 -10.46 2.68
CA LEU A 210 4.20 -11.84 2.98
C LEU A 210 4.61 -12.02 4.44
N SER A 211 4.00 -12.97 5.14
CA SER A 211 4.42 -13.40 6.48
C SER A 211 5.48 -14.49 6.44
N ARG A 212 6.35 -14.54 7.44
CA ARG A 212 7.41 -15.55 7.57
C ARG A 212 7.45 -16.19 8.96
N GLN A 213 7.81 -17.47 9.02
CA GLN A 213 8.19 -18.20 10.24
C GLN A 213 7.12 -18.19 11.35
N SER A 214 5.84 -18.38 11.03
CA SER A 214 4.73 -18.28 11.98
C SER A 214 4.88 -19.23 13.19
N GLU A 215 5.26 -20.49 12.99
CA GLU A 215 5.47 -21.47 14.07
C GLU A 215 6.64 -21.08 14.99
N ALA A 216 7.79 -20.68 14.41
CA ALA A 216 8.96 -20.27 15.20
C ALA A 216 8.70 -19.02 16.01
N ARG A 217 7.95 -18.05 15.47
CA ARG A 217 7.49 -16.85 16.19
C ARG A 217 6.55 -17.21 17.34
N GLY A 218 5.57 -18.09 17.10
CA GLY A 218 4.66 -18.58 18.14
C GLY A 218 5.41 -19.15 19.35
N LYS A 219 6.42 -19.99 19.11
CA LYS A 219 7.28 -20.56 20.17
C LYS A 219 8.07 -19.47 20.93
N LEU A 220 8.45 -18.37 20.29
CA LEU A 220 9.06 -17.24 20.99
C LEU A 220 8.06 -16.51 21.90
N VAL A 221 6.85 -16.25 21.42
CA VAL A 221 5.77 -15.61 22.18
C VAL A 221 5.43 -16.42 23.44
N GLU A 222 5.27 -17.74 23.30
CA GLU A 222 5.02 -18.64 24.46
C GLU A 222 6.10 -18.53 25.54
N ARG A 223 7.37 -18.42 25.16
CA ARG A 223 8.49 -18.29 26.11
C ARG A 223 8.52 -16.96 26.82
N VAL A 224 8.05 -15.89 26.18
CA VAL A 224 8.03 -14.54 26.78
C VAL A 224 6.97 -14.43 27.86
N GLY A 225 5.77 -14.93 27.65
CA GLY A 225 4.72 -15.11 28.67
C GLY A 225 4.10 -13.82 29.22
N PHE A 226 4.17 -12.67 28.52
CA PHE A 226 3.45 -11.45 28.89
C PHE A 226 3.11 -10.59 27.67
N ASP A 227 2.01 -9.87 27.74
CA ASP A 227 1.59 -8.88 26.76
C ASP A 227 2.11 -7.49 27.12
N PRO A 228 2.69 -6.75 26.17
CA PRO A 228 3.15 -5.40 26.41
C PRO A 228 1.98 -4.41 26.37
N SER A 229 2.04 -3.37 27.23
CA SER A 229 1.03 -2.31 27.30
C SER A 229 1.63 -0.91 27.38
N SER A 230 2.94 -0.79 27.37
CA SER A 230 3.66 0.47 27.50
C SER A 230 5.02 0.41 26.79
N GLU A 231 5.60 1.56 26.49
CA GLU A 231 6.96 1.66 25.89
C GLU A 231 8.02 0.93 26.73
N ARG A 232 7.88 0.96 28.06
CA ARG A 232 8.76 0.19 28.96
C ARG A 232 8.65 -1.31 28.70
N ASP A 233 7.42 -1.80 28.44
CA ASP A 233 7.18 -3.20 28.14
C ASP A 233 7.69 -3.54 26.73
N PHE A 234 7.55 -2.65 25.75
CA PHE A 234 8.11 -2.82 24.39
C PHE A 234 9.63 -3.01 24.47
N ARG A 235 10.32 -2.17 25.22
CA ARG A 235 11.78 -2.28 25.42
C ARG A 235 12.17 -3.61 26.08
N ARG A 236 11.43 -4.02 27.11
CA ARG A 236 11.63 -5.29 27.80
C ARG A 236 11.38 -6.47 26.86
N LEU A 237 10.27 -6.44 26.10
CA LEU A 237 9.87 -7.49 25.17
C LEU A 237 10.89 -7.63 24.04
N ARG A 238 11.28 -6.52 23.38
CA ARG A 238 12.32 -6.51 22.36
C ARG A 238 13.63 -7.15 22.89
N THR A 239 14.11 -6.71 24.03
CA THR A 239 15.34 -7.24 24.63
C THR A 239 15.23 -8.76 24.90
N THR A 240 14.06 -9.21 25.36
CA THR A 240 13.82 -10.63 25.63
C THR A 240 13.79 -11.43 24.34
N LEU A 241 13.04 -11.00 23.34
CA LEU A 241 12.92 -11.70 22.03
C LEU A 241 14.27 -11.84 21.33
N LEU A 242 15.08 -10.77 21.32
CA LEU A 242 16.43 -10.79 20.75
C LEU A 242 17.34 -11.80 21.47
N ARG A 243 17.24 -11.90 22.79
CA ARG A 243 18.00 -12.87 23.57
C ARG A 243 17.51 -14.29 23.40
N GLU A 244 16.20 -14.52 23.27
CA GLU A 244 15.56 -15.85 23.20
C GLU A 244 15.59 -16.49 21.80
N GLY A 245 16.13 -15.82 20.78
CA GLY A 245 16.37 -16.42 19.47
C GLY A 245 15.74 -15.74 18.27
N MET A 246 15.32 -14.47 18.34
CA MET A 246 14.80 -13.73 17.19
C MET A 246 15.75 -13.76 15.99
N ALA A 247 17.06 -13.62 16.22
CA ALA A 247 18.07 -13.69 15.16
C ALA A 247 18.11 -15.05 14.43
N GLU A 248 17.67 -16.13 15.07
CA GLU A 248 17.52 -17.46 14.42
C GLU A 248 16.30 -17.50 13.51
N VAL A 249 15.19 -16.92 13.98
CA VAL A 249 13.95 -16.80 13.21
C VAL A 249 14.18 -15.92 11.98
N GLU A 250 14.87 -14.80 12.13
CA GLU A 250 15.25 -13.91 11.01
C GLU A 250 16.11 -14.64 9.97
N ARG A 251 17.18 -15.33 10.40
CA ARG A 251 17.99 -16.13 9.46
C ARG A 251 17.21 -17.21 8.74
N ALA A 252 16.25 -17.85 9.43
CA ALA A 252 15.38 -18.84 8.81
C ALA A 252 14.43 -18.22 7.77
N ALA A 253 13.89 -17.03 8.07
CA ALA A 253 13.07 -16.25 7.15
C ALA A 253 13.85 -15.89 5.88
N ARG A 254 15.07 -15.37 6.01
CA ARG A 254 15.94 -15.03 4.88
C ARG A 254 16.25 -16.25 3.99
N ARG A 255 16.60 -17.40 4.59
CA ARG A 255 16.81 -18.65 3.82
C ARG A 255 15.54 -19.13 3.11
N ALA A 256 14.36 -18.94 3.69
CA ALA A 256 13.11 -19.24 3.00
C ALA A 256 12.94 -18.32 1.78
N THR A 257 13.13 -17.01 1.98
CA THR A 257 13.07 -16.02 0.89
C THR A 257 14.11 -16.29 -0.21
N ASP A 258 15.33 -16.75 0.14
CA ASP A 258 16.33 -17.16 -0.85
C ASP A 258 15.81 -18.30 -1.74
N ARG A 259 15.15 -19.31 -1.14
CA ARG A 259 14.57 -20.43 -1.91
C ARG A 259 13.43 -19.99 -2.81
N ASP A 260 12.55 -19.12 -2.32
CA ASP A 260 11.39 -18.66 -3.08
C ASP A 260 11.81 -17.79 -4.27
N PHE A 261 12.79 -16.90 -4.06
CA PHE A 261 13.35 -16.08 -5.13
C PHE A 261 14.14 -16.91 -6.16
N ALA A 262 14.84 -17.96 -5.72
CA ALA A 262 15.47 -18.90 -6.64
C ALA A 262 14.41 -19.67 -7.46
N ARG A 263 13.34 -20.13 -6.80
CA ARG A 263 12.26 -20.88 -7.43
C ARG A 263 11.50 -20.06 -8.48
N TYR A 264 11.08 -18.82 -8.17
CA TYR A 264 10.37 -18.00 -9.17
C TYR A 264 11.26 -17.71 -10.39
N ARG A 265 12.54 -17.44 -10.17
CA ARG A 265 13.50 -17.19 -11.28
C ARG A 265 13.73 -18.43 -12.14
N GLU A 266 13.75 -19.63 -11.53
CA GLU A 266 13.80 -20.90 -12.24
C GLU A 266 12.55 -21.08 -13.13
N LEU A 267 11.35 -20.91 -12.56
CA LEU A 267 10.08 -21.07 -13.27
C LEU A 267 9.91 -20.12 -14.46
N LEU A 268 10.43 -18.90 -14.33
CA LEU A 268 10.42 -17.90 -15.40
C LEU A 268 11.62 -18.00 -16.35
N ASN A 269 12.55 -18.93 -16.14
CA ASN A 269 13.80 -19.07 -16.88
C ASN A 269 14.70 -17.82 -16.87
N CYS A 270 14.67 -17.06 -15.77
CA CYS A 270 15.40 -15.79 -15.69
C CYS A 270 16.91 -15.98 -15.88
N GLY A 271 17.52 -15.07 -16.67
CA GLY A 271 18.95 -15.14 -17.00
C GLY A 271 19.29 -16.12 -18.12
N THR A 272 18.29 -16.67 -18.82
CA THR A 272 18.47 -17.52 -20.00
C THR A 272 17.88 -16.88 -21.26
N PRO A 273 18.21 -17.36 -22.46
CA PRO A 273 17.59 -16.87 -23.71
C PRO A 273 16.07 -17.09 -23.79
N SER A 274 15.49 -17.96 -22.93
CA SER A 274 14.05 -18.23 -22.85
C SER A 274 13.39 -17.55 -21.65
N ALA A 275 14.02 -16.50 -21.08
CA ALA A 275 13.48 -15.72 -19.98
C ALA A 275 12.08 -15.15 -20.34
N ARG A 276 11.13 -15.30 -19.41
CA ARG A 276 9.78 -14.73 -19.54
C ARG A 276 9.76 -13.28 -19.07
N PRO A 277 8.82 -12.45 -19.55
CA PRO A 277 8.75 -11.02 -19.19
C PRO A 277 8.67 -10.73 -17.70
N GLY A 278 8.07 -11.62 -16.88
CA GLY A 278 8.05 -11.48 -15.41
C GLY A 278 9.43 -11.42 -14.75
N CYS A 279 10.51 -11.86 -15.45
CA CYS A 279 11.88 -11.70 -14.96
C CYS A 279 12.32 -10.23 -14.86
N ASP A 280 11.67 -9.34 -15.58
CA ASP A 280 11.99 -7.91 -15.64
C ASP A 280 11.16 -7.08 -14.64
N VAL A 281 10.25 -7.71 -13.91
CA VAL A 281 9.51 -7.08 -12.81
C VAL A 281 10.40 -7.05 -11.57
N GLU A 282 10.59 -5.87 -11.01
CA GLU A 282 11.32 -5.68 -9.76
C GLU A 282 10.41 -6.03 -8.59
N ILE A 283 10.71 -7.10 -7.83
CA ILE A 283 9.88 -7.55 -6.71
C ILE A 283 10.51 -7.17 -5.38
N ARG A 284 9.70 -6.60 -4.50
CA ARG A 284 9.99 -6.34 -3.09
C ARG A 284 8.89 -6.90 -2.21
N LEU A 285 9.22 -7.09 -0.94
CA LEU A 285 8.34 -7.66 0.07
C LEU A 285 8.07 -6.65 1.16
N ASP A 286 6.82 -6.45 1.50
CA ASP A 286 6.40 -5.85 2.75
C ASP A 286 6.10 -6.96 3.76
N TYR A 287 6.66 -6.84 4.97
CA TYR A 287 6.43 -7.85 5.98
C TYR A 287 5.01 -7.72 6.55
N GLN A 288 4.21 -8.77 6.34
CA GLN A 288 2.81 -8.83 6.73
C GLN A 288 2.66 -9.22 8.20
N VAL A 289 2.00 -8.36 8.99
CA VAL A 289 1.72 -8.52 10.42
C VAL A 289 0.24 -8.73 10.66
N ALA A 290 -0.13 -9.88 11.19
CA ALA A 290 -1.52 -10.21 11.53
C ALA A 290 -1.93 -9.51 12.84
N ARG A 291 -2.82 -8.48 12.73
CA ARG A 291 -3.22 -7.60 13.85
C ARG A 291 -4.20 -8.22 14.84
N ALA A 292 -5.04 -9.17 14.41
CA ALA A 292 -6.02 -9.84 15.24
C ALA A 292 -5.40 -10.94 16.14
N ASN A 293 -4.28 -10.62 16.80
CA ASN A 293 -3.54 -11.50 17.70
C ASN A 293 -3.25 -10.83 19.04
N SER A 294 -2.70 -11.58 20.00
CA SER A 294 -2.27 -10.99 21.27
C SER A 294 -1.20 -9.91 21.05
N PRO A 295 -1.13 -8.88 21.90
CA PRO A 295 -0.13 -7.81 21.80
C PRO A 295 1.32 -8.32 21.73
N ALA A 296 1.67 -9.40 22.43
CA ALA A 296 3.00 -10.01 22.34
C ALA A 296 3.25 -10.63 20.97
N SER A 297 2.23 -11.26 20.37
CA SER A 297 2.32 -11.83 19.02
C SER A 297 2.50 -10.75 17.97
N VAL A 298 1.69 -9.68 18.02
CA VAL A 298 1.80 -8.53 17.11
C VAL A 298 3.17 -7.88 17.22
N PHE A 299 3.64 -7.57 18.43
CA PHE A 299 4.98 -6.99 18.63
C PHE A 299 6.10 -7.90 18.10
N THR A 300 5.99 -9.22 18.28
CA THR A 300 6.98 -10.18 17.80
C THR A 300 7.03 -10.24 16.27
N GLN A 301 5.88 -10.13 15.62
CA GLN A 301 5.77 -10.04 14.16
C GLN A 301 6.38 -8.74 13.64
N LEU A 302 6.00 -7.59 14.22
CA LEU A 302 6.58 -6.29 13.90
C LEU A 302 8.10 -6.32 14.05
N LEU A 303 8.62 -6.80 15.18
CA LEU A 303 10.07 -6.88 15.41
C LEU A 303 10.77 -7.68 14.32
N LEU A 304 10.22 -8.84 13.91
CA LEU A 304 10.80 -9.62 12.82
C LEU A 304 10.76 -8.87 11.49
N GLY A 305 9.65 -8.16 11.19
CA GLY A 305 9.52 -7.35 9.98
C GLY A 305 10.58 -6.24 9.92
N PHE A 306 10.76 -5.51 11.02
CA PHE A 306 11.78 -4.45 11.12
C PHE A 306 13.21 -5.01 11.01
N GLU A 307 13.52 -6.16 11.65
CA GLU A 307 14.83 -6.82 11.52
C GLU A 307 15.09 -7.26 10.08
N LEU A 308 14.09 -7.82 9.39
CA LEU A 308 14.20 -8.24 7.99
C LEU A 308 14.40 -7.03 7.07
N ALA A 309 13.60 -5.98 7.19
CA ALA A 309 13.72 -4.78 6.37
C ALA A 309 15.07 -4.06 6.57
N GLN A 310 15.66 -4.15 7.76
CA GLN A 310 16.99 -3.61 8.04
C GLN A 310 18.12 -4.48 7.45
N SER A 311 17.93 -5.80 7.33
CA SER A 311 19.02 -6.75 7.03
C SER A 311 18.96 -7.39 5.65
N ASP A 312 17.82 -7.37 4.98
CA ASP A 312 17.60 -7.99 3.66
C ASP A 312 16.91 -7.00 2.70
N PRO A 313 17.58 -6.54 1.64
CA PRO A 313 17.06 -5.51 0.74
C PRO A 313 15.82 -5.93 -0.06
N ARG A 314 15.40 -7.18 0.03
CA ARG A 314 14.13 -7.65 -0.56
C ARG A 314 12.94 -7.25 0.29
N PHE A 315 13.11 -7.10 1.62
CA PHE A 315 12.10 -6.54 2.50
C PHE A 315 12.29 -5.03 2.58
N VAL A 316 11.26 -4.29 2.24
CA VAL A 316 11.34 -2.83 2.13
C VAL A 316 10.45 -2.10 3.13
N GLY A 317 9.46 -2.79 3.71
CA GLY A 317 8.54 -2.20 4.66
C GLY A 317 7.84 -3.23 5.55
N VAL A 318 6.95 -2.72 6.39
CA VAL A 318 6.04 -3.49 7.23
C VAL A 318 4.61 -2.99 7.04
N ASN A 319 3.64 -3.91 7.11
CA ASN A 319 2.21 -3.59 7.04
C ASN A 319 1.42 -4.48 8.01
N MET A 320 0.29 -3.98 8.52
CA MET A 320 -0.64 -4.73 9.36
C MET A 320 -1.85 -5.16 8.54
N VAL A 321 -2.24 -6.43 8.67
CA VAL A 321 -3.31 -7.05 7.90
C VAL A 321 -4.33 -7.75 8.81
N GLN A 322 -5.32 -8.36 8.25
CA GLN A 322 -6.55 -8.91 8.82
C GLN A 322 -7.63 -7.84 9.03
N PRO A 323 -8.93 -8.23 9.15
CA PRO A 323 -10.02 -7.28 9.25
C PRO A 323 -9.78 -6.20 10.31
N GLU A 324 -9.89 -4.94 9.89
CA GLU A 324 -9.67 -3.80 10.77
C GLU A 324 -10.78 -3.66 11.82
N ASP A 325 -12.00 -4.08 11.46
CA ASP A 325 -13.19 -4.13 12.32
C ASP A 325 -13.17 -5.29 13.31
N HIS A 326 -12.19 -6.23 13.24
CA HIS A 326 -12.10 -7.33 14.19
C HIS A 326 -11.93 -6.81 15.62
N GLU A 327 -12.61 -7.41 16.60
CA GLU A 327 -12.64 -6.97 18.01
C GLU A 327 -11.24 -6.68 18.59
N ILE A 328 -10.25 -7.54 18.31
CA ILE A 328 -8.88 -7.35 18.77
C ILE A 328 -8.22 -6.18 18.03
N SER A 329 -8.44 -6.05 16.73
CA SER A 329 -7.88 -4.98 15.89
C SER A 329 -8.34 -3.61 16.40
N LEU A 330 -9.64 -3.42 16.62
CA LEU A 330 -10.22 -2.19 17.18
C LEU A 330 -9.70 -1.91 18.60
N ARG A 331 -9.78 -2.90 19.49
CA ARG A 331 -9.38 -2.75 20.89
C ARG A 331 -7.93 -2.30 21.05
N ASP A 332 -7.03 -2.89 20.26
CA ASP A 332 -5.59 -2.70 20.42
C ASP A 332 -4.99 -1.75 19.37
N TYR A 333 -5.81 -1.06 18.55
CA TYR A 333 -5.34 -0.22 17.45
C TYR A 333 -4.29 0.81 17.88
N THR A 334 -4.61 1.64 18.86
CA THR A 334 -3.67 2.65 19.41
C THR A 334 -2.41 2.00 19.98
N LEU A 335 -2.52 0.82 20.60
CA LEU A 335 -1.36 0.09 21.12
C LEU A 335 -0.45 -0.36 19.96
N HIS A 336 -1.04 -0.85 18.86
CA HIS A 336 -0.30 -1.25 17.68
C HIS A 336 0.44 -0.07 17.04
N MET A 337 -0.20 1.10 16.91
CA MET A 337 0.45 2.31 16.39
C MET A 337 1.67 2.72 17.25
N ARG A 338 1.55 2.63 18.58
CA ARG A 338 2.68 2.89 19.50
C ARG A 338 3.79 1.85 19.43
N MET A 339 3.47 0.59 19.12
CA MET A 339 4.48 -0.45 18.88
C MET A 339 5.32 -0.12 17.64
N ILE A 340 4.65 0.34 16.57
CA ILE A 340 5.30 0.73 15.32
C ILE A 340 6.18 1.96 15.56
N ASP A 341 5.66 3.02 16.18
CA ASP A 341 6.43 4.22 16.57
C ASP A 341 7.70 3.86 17.36
N TYR A 342 7.55 3.01 18.39
CA TYR A 342 8.69 2.54 19.17
C TYR A 342 9.73 1.81 18.30
N LEU A 343 9.29 0.91 17.40
CA LEU A 343 10.20 0.15 16.55
C LEU A 343 10.83 1.02 15.45
N SER A 344 10.10 1.94 14.84
CA SER A 344 10.63 2.93 13.88
C SER A 344 11.76 3.77 14.51
N GLY A 345 11.62 4.12 15.80
CA GLY A 345 12.70 4.77 16.56
C GLY A 345 13.93 3.88 16.82
N GLN A 346 13.78 2.54 16.74
CA GLN A 346 14.90 1.59 16.90
C GLN A 346 15.53 1.20 15.55
N TYR A 347 14.78 1.27 14.46
CA TYR A 347 15.17 0.86 13.10
C TYR A 347 14.93 2.00 12.10
N PRO A 348 15.69 3.11 12.20
CA PRO A 348 15.49 4.25 11.34
C PRO A 348 15.75 3.87 9.87
N GLY A 349 14.84 4.27 8.99
CA GLY A 349 14.91 4.01 7.55
C GLY A 349 14.17 2.74 7.11
N VAL A 350 13.51 2.04 8.00
CA VAL A 350 12.49 1.02 7.64
C VAL A 350 11.18 1.75 7.35
N SER A 351 10.63 1.54 6.17
CA SER A 351 9.38 2.17 5.75
C SER A 351 8.16 1.44 6.34
N VAL A 352 7.07 2.18 6.48
CA VAL A 352 5.81 1.70 7.05
C VAL A 352 4.66 2.05 6.11
N THR A 353 3.94 1.05 5.64
CA THR A 353 2.62 1.22 5.01
C THR A 353 1.58 0.49 5.87
N LEU A 354 0.37 1.03 5.99
CA LEU A 354 -0.62 0.47 6.90
C LEU A 354 -2.00 0.40 6.26
N HIS A 355 -2.66 -0.76 6.36
CA HIS A 355 -4.11 -0.79 6.23
C HIS A 355 -4.69 0.06 7.35
N ALA A 356 -5.27 1.19 6.98
CA ALA A 356 -5.93 2.11 7.91
C ALA A 356 -7.15 2.74 7.24
N GLY A 357 -8.26 2.73 7.97
CA GLY A 357 -9.52 3.24 7.47
C GLY A 357 -10.22 2.32 6.46
N GLU A 358 -9.98 1.01 6.49
CA GLU A 358 -10.79 0.03 5.77
C GLU A 358 -12.10 -0.23 6.51
N LEU A 359 -12.81 0.86 6.82
CA LEU A 359 -13.98 0.91 7.67
C LEU A 359 -15.09 1.75 7.03
N VAL A 360 -16.34 1.41 7.34
CA VAL A 360 -17.51 2.18 6.90
C VAL A 360 -18.57 2.25 8.01
N PRO A 361 -19.45 3.27 7.98
CA PRO A 361 -20.61 3.33 8.86
C PRO A 361 -21.48 2.06 8.76
N GLY A 362 -21.79 1.48 9.92
CA GLY A 362 -22.58 0.25 10.01
C GLY A 362 -21.75 -1.03 10.12
N LEU A 363 -20.49 -1.02 9.70
CA LEU A 363 -19.52 -2.11 9.97
C LEU A 363 -19.01 -2.00 11.42
N VAL A 364 -18.64 -0.79 11.82
CA VAL A 364 -18.15 -0.48 13.17
C VAL A 364 -18.98 0.62 13.84
N LYS A 365 -18.71 0.90 15.11
CA LYS A 365 -19.32 2.03 15.82
C LYS A 365 -18.76 3.36 15.29
N PRO A 366 -19.56 4.46 15.36
CA PRO A 366 -19.12 5.75 14.85
C PRO A 366 -17.78 6.25 15.44
N GLU A 367 -17.52 5.97 16.71
CA GLU A 367 -16.27 6.35 17.37
C GLU A 367 -15.03 5.67 16.79
N GLU A 368 -15.16 4.48 16.17
CA GLU A 368 -14.06 3.76 15.54
C GLU A 368 -13.69 4.34 14.16
N LEU A 369 -14.54 5.17 13.56
CA LEU A 369 -14.27 5.80 12.26
C LEU A 369 -13.46 7.10 12.36
N THR A 370 -13.08 7.55 13.58
CA THR A 370 -12.65 8.93 13.78
C THR A 370 -11.13 9.12 13.97
N TYR A 371 -10.33 8.04 13.93
CA TYR A 371 -8.93 8.14 14.36
C TYR A 371 -7.94 7.16 13.71
N HIS A 372 -8.39 6.23 12.89
CA HIS A 372 -7.52 5.17 12.39
C HIS A 372 -6.45 5.70 11.43
N ILE A 373 -6.85 6.48 10.43
CA ILE A 373 -5.90 7.09 9.49
C ILE A 373 -5.02 8.13 10.22
N ASP A 374 -5.61 8.97 11.09
CA ASP A 374 -4.86 9.96 11.86
C ASP A 374 -3.76 9.32 12.70
N GLN A 375 -4.08 8.24 13.43
CA GLN A 375 -3.10 7.55 14.27
C GLN A 375 -2.05 6.80 13.44
N ALA A 376 -2.42 6.20 12.30
CA ALA A 376 -1.46 5.60 11.39
C ALA A 376 -0.44 6.64 10.89
N VAL A 377 -0.91 7.83 10.51
CA VAL A 377 -0.07 8.93 10.02
C VAL A 377 0.74 9.58 11.13
N ARG A 378 0.09 9.95 12.28
CA ARG A 378 0.72 10.82 13.28
C ARG A 378 1.38 10.08 14.44
N ILE A 379 0.96 8.85 14.75
CA ILE A 379 1.55 8.04 15.81
C ILE A 379 2.52 7.02 15.20
N ALA A 380 2.05 6.16 14.30
CA ALA A 380 2.91 5.14 13.70
C ALA A 380 3.90 5.73 12.70
N GLY A 381 3.63 6.91 12.13
CA GLY A 381 4.47 7.57 11.15
C GLY A 381 4.47 6.86 9.81
N ALA A 382 3.30 6.36 9.39
CA ALA A 382 3.15 5.67 8.12
C ALA A 382 3.58 6.54 6.94
N ASP A 383 4.36 5.96 6.03
CA ASP A 383 4.79 6.58 4.77
C ASP A 383 3.69 6.48 3.70
N ARG A 384 2.82 5.46 3.78
CA ARG A 384 1.64 5.27 2.92
C ARG A 384 0.48 4.70 3.72
N ILE A 385 -0.73 4.88 3.21
CA ILE A 385 -1.99 4.37 3.78
C ILE A 385 -2.67 3.46 2.76
N GLY A 386 -2.92 2.20 3.15
CA GLY A 386 -3.76 1.29 2.38
C GLY A 386 -5.24 1.56 2.62
N HIS A 387 -6.05 1.53 1.57
CA HIS A 387 -7.49 1.80 1.51
C HIS A 387 -7.90 3.24 1.85
N GLY A 388 -7.77 3.68 3.11
CA GLY A 388 -8.11 5.03 3.53
C GLY A 388 -9.58 5.42 3.28
N ILE A 389 -10.54 4.50 3.47
CA ILE A 389 -11.95 4.68 3.07
C ILE A 389 -12.71 5.59 4.01
N ASP A 390 -12.44 5.53 5.30
CA ASP A 390 -13.19 6.31 6.29
C ASP A 390 -12.71 7.77 6.46
N LEU A 391 -11.82 8.27 5.59
CA LEU A 391 -11.23 9.61 5.70
C LEU A 391 -12.24 10.69 6.09
N VAL A 392 -13.39 10.73 5.44
CA VAL A 392 -14.39 11.81 5.67
C VAL A 392 -15.09 11.70 7.03
N HIS A 393 -14.89 10.61 7.75
CA HIS A 393 -15.41 10.36 9.10
C HIS A 393 -14.37 10.64 10.18
N GLU A 394 -13.08 10.78 9.81
CA GLU A 394 -11.99 11.13 10.72
C GLU A 394 -12.18 12.51 11.36
N ASP A 395 -11.77 12.63 12.63
CA ASP A 395 -11.75 13.94 13.30
C ASP A 395 -10.82 14.91 12.53
N ASP A 396 -11.33 16.08 12.19
CA ASP A 396 -10.61 17.11 11.41
C ASP A 396 -9.96 16.59 10.11
N TRP A 397 -10.70 15.74 9.38
CA TRP A 397 -10.22 15.02 8.20
C TRP A 397 -9.56 15.93 7.13
N ARG A 398 -10.02 17.20 6.98
CA ARG A 398 -9.42 18.13 6.02
C ARG A 398 -8.00 18.48 6.41
N ALA A 399 -7.74 18.73 7.70
CA ALA A 399 -6.38 18.99 8.17
C ALA A 399 -5.51 17.73 8.13
N LEU A 400 -6.11 16.55 8.24
CA LEU A 400 -5.42 15.28 8.02
C LEU A 400 -5.03 15.11 6.55
N ALA A 401 -5.94 15.34 5.60
CA ALA A 401 -5.65 15.28 4.17
C ALA A 401 -4.58 16.31 3.76
N ASP A 402 -4.71 17.57 4.20
CA ASP A 402 -3.69 18.61 3.98
C ASP A 402 -2.31 18.22 4.56
N HIS A 403 -2.30 17.53 5.71
CA HIS A 403 -1.07 17.03 6.30
C HIS A 403 -0.45 15.89 5.49
N MET A 404 -1.26 14.95 5.00
CA MET A 404 -0.81 13.86 4.13
C MET A 404 -0.20 14.42 2.84
N ALA A 405 -0.87 15.37 2.19
CA ALA A 405 -0.36 16.05 0.99
C ALA A 405 0.97 16.77 1.26
N ALA A 406 1.05 17.54 2.35
CA ALA A 406 2.27 18.27 2.72
C ALA A 406 3.47 17.37 3.07
N ARG A 407 3.21 16.13 3.45
CA ARG A 407 4.22 15.12 3.80
C ARG A 407 4.44 14.09 2.70
N ASP A 408 3.77 14.23 1.56
CA ASP A 408 3.80 13.31 0.42
C ASP A 408 3.41 11.86 0.82
N ILE A 409 2.46 11.71 1.75
CA ILE A 409 1.93 10.42 2.20
C ILE A 409 0.86 9.97 1.22
N ALA A 410 1.14 8.92 0.45
CA ALA A 410 0.24 8.43 -0.58
C ALA A 410 -0.82 7.46 -0.03
N VAL A 411 -1.96 7.39 -0.74
CA VAL A 411 -2.98 6.37 -0.52
C VAL A 411 -2.89 5.29 -1.59
N GLU A 412 -2.89 4.03 -1.16
CA GLU A 412 -2.95 2.84 -1.98
C GLU A 412 -4.43 2.47 -2.18
N VAL A 413 -4.91 2.54 -3.42
CA VAL A 413 -6.36 2.52 -3.73
C VAL A 413 -6.76 1.28 -4.51
N PRO A 414 -7.24 0.20 -3.85
CA PRO A 414 -7.75 -1.01 -4.49
C PRO A 414 -9.28 -0.91 -4.71
N LEU A 415 -9.71 -0.22 -5.77
CA LEU A 415 -11.13 0.10 -6.03
C LEU A 415 -12.06 -1.11 -6.06
N THR A 416 -11.58 -2.26 -6.58
CA THR A 416 -12.40 -3.48 -6.65
C THR A 416 -12.61 -4.08 -5.27
N SER A 417 -11.55 -4.17 -4.47
CA SER A 417 -11.59 -4.68 -3.10
C SER A 417 -12.51 -3.81 -2.22
N ASN A 418 -12.32 -2.47 -2.26
CA ASN A 418 -13.18 -1.53 -1.54
C ASN A 418 -14.67 -1.70 -1.88
N CYS A 419 -14.97 -1.99 -3.16
CA CYS A 419 -16.35 -2.26 -3.58
C CYS A 419 -16.87 -3.61 -3.08
N GLN A 420 -16.07 -4.66 -3.17
CA GLN A 420 -16.49 -6.03 -2.80
C GLN A 420 -16.62 -6.19 -1.27
N ILE A 421 -15.69 -5.63 -0.51
CA ILE A 421 -15.64 -5.75 0.96
C ILE A 421 -16.62 -4.75 1.60
N LEU A 422 -16.51 -3.46 1.24
CA LEU A 422 -17.16 -2.36 1.95
C LEU A 422 -18.39 -1.78 1.22
N ARG A 423 -18.66 -2.24 -0.03
CA ARG A 423 -19.68 -1.66 -0.92
C ARG A 423 -19.43 -0.19 -1.29
N VAL A 424 -18.18 0.23 -1.21
CA VAL A 424 -17.72 1.56 -1.61
C VAL A 424 -17.30 1.50 -3.07
N CYS A 425 -18.24 1.69 -4.00
CA CYS A 425 -18.07 1.33 -5.39
C CYS A 425 -17.86 2.53 -6.33
N GLY A 426 -18.33 3.71 -5.96
CA GLY A 426 -18.33 4.88 -6.82
C GLY A 426 -17.86 6.15 -6.12
N PRO A 427 -17.77 7.28 -6.85
CA PRO A 427 -17.21 8.52 -6.35
C PRO A 427 -18.06 9.22 -5.26
N GLU A 428 -19.32 8.79 -5.06
CA GLU A 428 -20.17 9.34 -4.02
C GLU A 428 -19.89 8.72 -2.64
N GLU A 429 -19.40 7.47 -2.62
CA GLU A 429 -19.06 6.75 -1.39
C GLU A 429 -17.56 6.72 -1.10
N HIS A 430 -16.73 6.71 -2.16
CA HIS A 430 -15.28 6.54 -2.04
C HIS A 430 -14.56 7.90 -1.87
N PRO A 431 -13.64 8.04 -0.91
CA PRO A 431 -12.95 9.31 -0.64
C PRO A 431 -11.88 9.71 -1.69
N LEU A 432 -11.69 8.95 -2.76
CA LEU A 432 -10.72 9.29 -3.80
C LEU A 432 -10.90 10.71 -4.36
N PRO A 433 -12.12 11.21 -4.63
CA PRO A 433 -12.31 12.61 -5.03
C PRO A 433 -11.80 13.62 -3.99
N GLU A 434 -11.97 13.32 -2.70
CA GLU A 434 -11.50 14.19 -1.60
C GLU A 434 -9.96 14.17 -1.50
N TYR A 435 -9.34 13.00 -1.62
CA TYR A 435 -7.87 12.90 -1.71
C TYR A 435 -7.33 13.74 -2.87
N MET A 436 -7.96 13.63 -4.05
CA MET A 436 -7.56 14.42 -5.22
C MET A 436 -7.78 15.93 -5.02
N ALA A 437 -8.88 16.32 -4.35
CA ALA A 437 -9.20 17.73 -4.08
C ALA A 437 -8.22 18.39 -3.09
N HIS A 438 -7.58 17.59 -2.24
CA HIS A 438 -6.55 18.01 -1.28
C HIS A 438 -5.12 17.74 -1.76
N ASP A 439 -4.92 17.38 -3.04
CA ASP A 439 -3.61 17.06 -3.62
C ASP A 439 -2.87 15.91 -2.90
N VAL A 440 -3.59 15.01 -2.23
CA VAL A 440 -3.01 13.80 -1.63
C VAL A 440 -2.61 12.85 -2.75
N PRO A 441 -1.35 12.41 -2.82
CA PRO A 441 -0.93 11.46 -3.84
C PRO A 441 -1.65 10.12 -3.67
N PHE A 442 -2.00 9.46 -4.78
CA PHE A 442 -2.59 8.12 -4.74
C PHE A 442 -2.00 7.21 -5.82
N ALA A 443 -1.98 5.93 -5.54
CA ALA A 443 -1.64 4.88 -6.49
C ALA A 443 -2.75 3.83 -6.54
N LEU A 444 -3.21 3.48 -7.74
CA LEU A 444 -4.12 2.35 -7.91
C LEU A 444 -3.37 1.05 -7.60
N ALA A 445 -4.01 0.15 -6.88
CA ALA A 445 -3.46 -1.11 -6.39
C ALA A 445 -4.47 -2.25 -6.55
N THR A 446 -4.04 -3.50 -6.37
CA THR A 446 -4.92 -4.65 -6.60
C THR A 446 -5.45 -5.30 -5.34
N ASP A 447 -4.74 -5.21 -4.21
CA ASP A 447 -4.99 -5.93 -2.97
C ASP A 447 -4.84 -7.46 -3.15
N ASP A 448 -5.93 -8.20 -3.32
CA ASP A 448 -6.00 -9.66 -3.52
C ASP A 448 -6.63 -9.98 -4.88
N PRO A 449 -5.95 -9.76 -6.03
CA PRO A 449 -6.57 -9.86 -7.35
C PRO A 449 -7.06 -11.28 -7.70
N GLY A 450 -6.46 -12.32 -7.17
CA GLY A 450 -6.91 -13.70 -7.34
C GLY A 450 -8.24 -13.96 -6.62
N VAL A 451 -8.36 -13.48 -5.37
CA VAL A 451 -9.60 -13.54 -4.59
C VAL A 451 -10.67 -12.67 -5.22
N SER A 452 -10.36 -11.42 -5.53
CA SER A 452 -11.27 -10.44 -6.13
C SER A 452 -11.68 -10.77 -7.56
N ARG A 453 -11.01 -11.73 -8.21
CA ARG A 453 -11.18 -12.03 -9.66
C ARG A 453 -10.97 -10.80 -10.53
N SER A 454 -9.95 -10.02 -10.21
CA SER A 454 -9.63 -8.73 -10.81
C SER A 454 -8.15 -8.66 -11.18
N ASP A 455 -7.72 -7.55 -11.75
CA ASP A 455 -6.32 -7.24 -12.05
C ASP A 455 -6.09 -5.72 -12.02
N ILE A 456 -4.85 -5.28 -12.19
CA ILE A 456 -4.54 -3.84 -12.19
C ILE A 456 -5.21 -3.13 -13.38
N THR A 457 -5.39 -3.77 -14.52
CA THR A 457 -6.09 -3.18 -15.68
C THR A 457 -7.55 -2.88 -15.32
N ALA A 458 -8.20 -3.77 -14.57
CA ALA A 458 -9.55 -3.55 -14.07
C ALA A 458 -9.64 -2.38 -13.08
N GLN A 459 -8.62 -2.15 -12.23
CA GLN A 459 -8.57 -0.96 -11.36
C GLN A 459 -8.51 0.32 -12.19
N TYR A 460 -7.64 0.36 -13.22
CA TYR A 460 -7.56 1.49 -14.14
C TYR A 460 -8.85 1.68 -14.96
N GLN A 461 -9.53 0.58 -15.32
CA GLN A 461 -10.83 0.63 -15.97
C GLN A 461 -11.88 1.27 -15.07
N ARG A 462 -12.00 0.82 -13.82
CA ARG A 462 -12.91 1.42 -12.83
C ARG A 462 -12.59 2.89 -12.58
N ALA A 463 -11.32 3.23 -12.42
CA ALA A 463 -10.90 4.62 -12.26
C ALA A 463 -11.33 5.48 -13.46
N ALA A 464 -11.22 4.95 -14.68
CA ALA A 464 -11.66 5.65 -15.89
C ALA A 464 -13.20 5.71 -15.99
N THR A 465 -13.94 4.59 -15.80
CA THR A 465 -15.39 4.53 -16.03
C THR A 465 -16.21 5.05 -14.87
N ASP A 466 -15.91 4.59 -13.64
CA ASP A 466 -16.74 4.85 -12.47
C ASP A 466 -16.39 6.22 -11.85
N PHE A 467 -15.09 6.57 -11.85
CA PHE A 467 -14.59 7.84 -11.30
C PHE A 467 -14.30 8.91 -12.36
N GLY A 468 -14.41 8.58 -13.63
CA GLY A 468 -14.22 9.54 -14.72
C GLY A 468 -12.79 10.07 -14.89
N LEU A 469 -11.78 9.38 -14.34
CA LEU A 469 -10.40 9.85 -14.43
C LEU A 469 -9.94 9.98 -15.88
N SER A 470 -9.24 11.08 -16.16
CA SER A 470 -8.60 11.34 -17.45
C SER A 470 -7.32 10.50 -17.61
N TYR A 471 -6.81 10.40 -18.83
CA TYR A 471 -5.52 9.76 -19.08
C TYR A 471 -4.38 10.41 -18.27
N SER A 472 -4.38 11.73 -18.15
CA SER A 472 -3.37 12.46 -17.37
C SER A 472 -3.40 12.07 -15.89
N GLN A 473 -4.59 11.87 -15.30
CA GLN A 473 -4.76 11.45 -13.90
C GLN A 473 -4.36 9.97 -13.72
N LEU A 474 -4.74 9.09 -14.63
CA LEU A 474 -4.30 7.69 -14.63
C LEU A 474 -2.76 7.58 -14.75
N LYS A 475 -2.17 8.37 -15.65
CA LYS A 475 -0.71 8.47 -15.81
C LYS A 475 -0.03 9.02 -14.54
N ALA A 476 -0.65 9.99 -13.87
CA ALA A 476 -0.15 10.52 -12.60
C ALA A 476 -0.16 9.44 -11.51
N SER A 477 -1.26 8.68 -11.37
CA SER A 477 -1.33 7.54 -10.44
C SER A 477 -0.23 6.49 -10.73
N ALA A 478 -0.04 6.11 -12.00
CA ALA A 478 1.03 5.19 -12.39
C ALA A 478 2.44 5.72 -12.06
N ARG A 479 2.67 7.03 -12.16
CA ARG A 479 3.94 7.66 -11.76
C ARG A 479 4.10 7.70 -10.25
N THR A 480 3.02 7.98 -9.54
CA THR A 480 2.99 7.98 -8.06
C THR A 480 3.37 6.60 -7.52
N SER A 481 2.90 5.50 -8.15
CA SER A 481 3.25 4.16 -7.67
C SER A 481 4.77 3.88 -7.66
N LEU A 482 5.54 4.41 -8.61
CA LEU A 482 6.99 4.27 -8.60
C LEU A 482 7.71 5.33 -7.74
N GLU A 483 7.13 6.53 -7.60
CA GLU A 483 7.69 7.54 -6.68
C GLU A 483 7.57 7.10 -5.23
N GLN A 484 6.42 6.57 -4.86
CA GLN A 484 6.10 6.12 -3.52
C GLN A 484 6.62 4.70 -3.19
N ALA A 485 7.15 3.98 -4.18
CA ALA A 485 7.77 2.67 -3.95
C ALA A 485 8.92 2.75 -2.94
N PHE A 486 9.00 1.79 -2.03
CA PHE A 486 10.07 1.73 -1.02
C PHE A 486 11.39 1.16 -1.54
N VAL A 487 11.45 0.88 -2.85
CA VAL A 487 12.67 0.42 -3.49
C VAL A 487 13.82 1.42 -3.31
N GLN A 488 15.00 0.90 -3.03
CA GLN A 488 16.18 1.73 -2.75
C GLN A 488 16.65 2.55 -3.95
N GLY A 489 17.16 3.72 -3.67
CA GLY A 489 17.77 4.62 -4.62
C GLY A 489 17.07 5.97 -4.69
N GLU A 490 17.70 6.90 -5.37
CA GLU A 490 17.17 8.23 -5.60
C GLU A 490 16.08 8.21 -6.67
N SER A 491 15.08 9.09 -6.55
CA SER A 491 14.12 9.35 -7.62
C SER A 491 14.81 9.91 -8.86
N LEU A 492 14.27 9.60 -10.03
CA LEU A 492 14.61 10.23 -11.31
C LEU A 492 14.26 11.73 -11.31
N TRP A 493 13.26 12.10 -10.51
CA TRP A 493 12.70 13.44 -10.47
C TRP A 493 13.45 14.35 -9.49
N ALA A 494 13.77 15.55 -9.93
CA ALA A 494 14.25 16.63 -9.07
C ALA A 494 13.12 17.32 -8.31
N ALA A 495 11.92 17.29 -8.90
CA ALA A 495 10.68 17.82 -8.37
C ALA A 495 9.56 16.90 -8.89
N PRO A 496 9.15 15.90 -8.11
CA PRO A 496 8.15 14.91 -8.54
C PRO A 496 6.84 15.54 -9.04
N GLU A 497 6.37 16.55 -8.37
CA GLU A 497 5.15 17.30 -8.71
C GLU A 497 5.23 17.99 -10.09
N SER A 498 6.39 18.51 -10.47
CA SER A 498 6.61 19.15 -11.78
C SER A 498 7.11 18.18 -12.86
N ARG A 499 7.37 16.94 -12.52
CA ARG A 499 7.95 15.91 -13.40
C ARG A 499 9.24 16.36 -14.09
N ARG A 500 10.00 17.21 -13.43
CA ARG A 500 11.31 17.65 -13.91
C ARG A 500 12.37 16.65 -13.47
N MET A 501 13.05 16.05 -14.45
CA MET A 501 14.14 15.10 -14.18
C MET A 501 15.31 15.80 -13.45
N LYS A 502 16.07 15.01 -12.72
CA LYS A 502 17.33 15.46 -12.11
C LYS A 502 18.29 15.97 -13.19
N PRO A 503 19.20 16.91 -12.85
CA PRO A 503 20.16 17.48 -13.80
C PRO A 503 20.97 16.40 -14.55
N ALA A 504 21.27 15.28 -13.90
CA ALA A 504 22.00 14.16 -14.51
C ALA A 504 21.30 13.55 -15.73
N CYS A 505 19.96 13.62 -15.81
CA CYS A 505 19.17 13.07 -16.92
C CYS A 505 18.37 14.15 -17.68
N ALA A 506 18.54 15.44 -17.38
CA ALA A 506 17.72 16.50 -17.94
C ALA A 506 17.87 16.71 -19.46
N SER A 507 19.02 16.30 -20.04
CA SER A 507 19.29 16.34 -21.49
C SER A 507 18.85 15.10 -22.24
N ASP A 508 18.54 14.02 -21.53
CA ASP A 508 18.18 12.73 -22.12
C ASP A 508 16.67 12.59 -22.28
N THR A 509 16.28 11.73 -23.20
CA THR A 509 14.85 11.40 -23.42
C THR A 509 14.67 9.90 -23.22
N PRO A 510 13.88 9.46 -22.21
CA PRO A 510 13.62 8.04 -22.00
C PRO A 510 13.10 7.35 -23.27
N GLY A 511 13.70 6.21 -23.62
CA GLY A 511 13.35 5.44 -24.82
C GLY A 511 13.96 5.93 -26.14
N PHE A 512 14.78 6.97 -26.12
CA PHE A 512 15.49 7.48 -27.31
C PHE A 512 17.01 7.51 -27.07
N GLY A 513 17.69 6.56 -27.69
CA GLY A 513 19.16 6.44 -27.57
C GLY A 513 19.62 5.93 -26.20
N GLU A 514 20.93 5.81 -26.06
CA GLU A 514 21.56 5.49 -24.78
C GLU A 514 21.66 6.78 -23.95
N PRO A 515 21.38 6.72 -22.64
CA PRO A 515 21.53 7.87 -21.75
C PRO A 515 22.99 8.31 -21.69
N ASP A 516 23.24 9.60 -21.46
CA ASP A 516 24.61 10.08 -21.26
C ASP A 516 25.27 9.47 -20.01
N ALA A 517 26.58 9.69 -19.82
CA ALA A 517 27.33 9.03 -18.75
C ALA A 517 26.78 9.37 -17.35
N ALA A 518 26.32 10.60 -17.12
CA ALA A 518 25.81 11.04 -15.82
C ALA A 518 24.44 10.42 -15.53
N CYS A 519 23.56 10.35 -16.52
CA CYS A 519 22.27 9.67 -16.41
C CYS A 519 22.45 8.16 -16.26
N ALA A 520 23.31 7.54 -17.06
CA ALA A 520 23.63 6.12 -16.94
C ALA A 520 24.16 5.74 -15.54
N GLU A 521 24.97 6.61 -14.94
CA GLU A 521 25.45 6.43 -13.57
C GLU A 521 24.30 6.49 -12.55
N LEU A 522 23.41 7.49 -12.63
CA LEU A 522 22.22 7.56 -11.79
C LEU A 522 21.36 6.28 -11.91
N LEU A 523 21.05 5.87 -13.14
CA LEU A 523 20.22 4.70 -13.40
C LEU A 523 20.88 3.38 -12.94
N SER A 524 22.20 3.27 -12.98
CA SER A 524 22.91 2.09 -12.48
C SER A 524 22.88 1.99 -10.96
N ASN A 525 22.92 3.13 -10.26
CA ASN A 525 23.00 3.23 -8.81
C ASN A 525 21.62 3.31 -8.11
N SER A 526 20.54 3.56 -8.85
CA SER A 526 19.19 3.70 -8.31
C SER A 526 18.21 2.78 -9.02
N ALA A 527 17.69 1.79 -8.28
CA ALA A 527 16.63 0.91 -8.78
C ALA A 527 15.34 1.72 -9.02
N LYS A 528 15.01 2.69 -8.15
CA LYS A 528 13.88 3.60 -8.29
C LYS A 528 13.98 4.40 -9.59
N ALA A 529 15.07 5.13 -9.81
CA ALA A 529 15.27 5.93 -11.03
C ALA A 529 15.23 5.07 -12.30
N ARG A 530 15.77 3.86 -12.26
CA ARG A 530 15.74 2.93 -13.38
C ARG A 530 14.33 2.48 -13.73
N SER A 531 13.48 2.17 -12.73
CA SER A 531 12.08 1.79 -12.94
C SER A 531 11.26 2.96 -13.50
N GLN A 532 11.47 4.16 -12.96
CA GLN A 532 10.85 5.40 -13.46
C GLN A 532 11.29 5.73 -14.90
N TRP A 533 12.55 5.56 -15.23
CA TRP A 533 13.06 5.74 -16.59
C TRP A 533 12.40 4.76 -17.58
N ARG A 534 12.28 3.50 -17.22
CA ARG A 534 11.58 2.48 -18.04
C ARG A 534 10.12 2.86 -18.25
N GLN A 535 9.44 3.30 -17.20
CA GLN A 535 8.06 3.76 -17.30
C GLN A 535 7.90 4.95 -18.24
N GLU A 536 8.75 5.96 -18.14
CA GLU A 536 8.71 7.11 -19.05
C GLU A 536 8.99 6.72 -20.50
N ALA A 537 9.93 5.81 -20.74
CA ALA A 537 10.17 5.26 -22.06
C ALA A 537 8.93 4.53 -22.62
N ALA A 538 8.25 3.75 -21.78
CA ALA A 538 7.01 3.08 -22.15
C ALA A 538 5.87 4.07 -22.42
N PHE A 539 5.73 5.15 -21.64
CA PHE A 539 4.76 6.22 -21.92
C PHE A 539 5.04 6.92 -23.26
N GLN A 540 6.30 7.20 -23.58
CA GLN A 540 6.67 7.79 -24.88
C GLN A 540 6.22 6.90 -26.06
N ALA A 541 6.41 5.60 -25.95
CA ALA A 541 5.97 4.64 -26.98
C ALA A 541 4.43 4.57 -27.06
N PHE A 542 3.76 4.47 -25.91
CA PHE A 542 2.30 4.42 -25.80
C PHE A 542 1.64 5.67 -26.39
N GLU A 543 2.09 6.85 -25.97
CA GLU A 543 1.56 8.12 -26.48
C GLU A 543 1.83 8.33 -27.97
N THR A 544 2.99 7.88 -28.46
CA THR A 544 3.29 7.93 -29.88
C THR A 544 2.30 7.07 -30.69
N TYR A 545 1.90 5.92 -30.16
CA TYR A 545 0.95 5.03 -30.82
C TYR A 545 -0.48 5.56 -30.81
N TYR A 546 -0.96 6.07 -29.65
CA TYR A 546 -2.36 6.46 -29.47
C TYR A 546 -2.67 7.92 -29.84
N ALA A 547 -1.70 8.84 -29.83
CA ALA A 547 -1.94 10.24 -30.18
C ALA A 547 -2.45 10.47 -31.60
N TYR A 548 -2.34 9.50 -32.50
CA TYR A 548 -2.74 9.58 -33.91
C TYR A 548 -3.88 8.63 -34.29
N LYS A 549 -4.48 7.94 -33.32
CA LYS A 549 -5.70 7.12 -33.47
C LYS A 549 -6.96 7.90 -33.10
#